data_772b8777907ccac87801efea34da57a5
#
_entry.id   772b8777907ccac87801efea34da57a5
#
_cell.length_a   1.000
_cell.length_b   1.000
_cell.length_c   1.000
_cell.angle_alpha   90.00
_cell.angle_beta   90.00
_cell.angle_gamma   90.00
#
_symmetry.space_group_name_H-M   'P 1'
#
loop_
_entity.id
_entity.type
_entity.pdbx_description
1 polymer ?
#
loop_
_entity_poly.entity_id
_entity_poly.type
_entity_poly.pdbx_seq_one_letter_code
_entity_poly.pdbx_strand_id
1 'polypeptide(L)'
;DSKGLDWNSDDMSFEFELGLSPDFEVSFNNKKAIDLYEIEADKKMIDSQITNIQSQYGKLASKLNVEDGFELNGIFKNSELEVENSSTFQLKNIKGKLNIDSIKKMKIGESIVLKTKGLFNEESDLTFHLKLNENNKNQISDVEFTLNEINERIPAYLDQDLFDKLFGKGKIKSVTE
;
A
#
# COMPACT_ATOMS: atom_id res chain seq x y z
N ASP A 1 51.56 31.87 11.19
CA ASP A 1 52.21 32.74 10.19
C ASP A 1 53.47 33.33 10.76
N SER A 2 54.63 32.89 10.30
CA SER A 2 55.96 33.29 10.81
C SER A 2 56.45 34.62 10.19
N LYS A 3 55.58 35.47 9.72
CA LYS A 3 55.90 36.76 9.15
C LYS A 3 56.15 37.75 10.28
N GLY A 4 57.41 38.11 10.48
CA GLY A 4 57.82 39.15 11.41
C GLY A 4 58.71 38.67 12.58
N LEU A 5 59.09 37.38 12.62
CA LEU A 5 60.05 36.86 13.60
C LEU A 5 61.45 37.16 13.15
N ASP A 6 62.18 37.94 13.96
CA ASP A 6 63.65 38.10 13.83
C ASP A 6 64.34 36.93 14.57
N TRP A 7 64.79 35.94 13.80
CA TRP A 7 65.46 34.74 14.30
C TRP A 7 66.79 34.99 14.94
N ASN A 8 67.38 36.22 14.86
CA ASN A 8 68.62 36.63 15.46
C ASN A 8 68.42 37.42 16.75
N SER A 9 67.22 37.59 17.23
CA SER A 9 66.90 38.27 18.50
C SER A 9 66.97 37.31 19.66
N ASP A 10 67.61 37.75 20.74
CA ASP A 10 67.64 37.00 21.98
C ASP A 10 66.30 36.91 22.71
N ASP A 11 65.37 37.80 22.36
CA ASP A 11 63.99 37.80 22.86
C ASP A 11 62.96 37.53 21.72
N MET A 12 62.23 36.43 21.82
CA MET A 12 61.17 36.08 20.87
C MET A 12 59.81 36.20 21.54
N SER A 13 58.90 36.95 20.91
CA SER A 13 57.51 37.06 21.35
C SER A 13 56.60 36.32 20.37
N PHE A 14 55.72 35.49 20.91
CA PHE A 14 54.74 34.76 20.14
C PHE A 14 53.33 35.14 20.61
N GLU A 15 52.47 35.52 19.69
CA GLU A 15 51.05 35.74 19.98
C GLU A 15 50.25 34.54 19.50
N PHE A 16 49.40 34.06 20.38
CA PHE A 16 48.44 32.98 20.09
C PHE A 16 47.03 33.42 20.36
N GLU A 17 46.12 33.16 19.46
CA GLU A 17 44.71 33.34 19.67
C GLU A 17 44.12 32.01 20.18
N LEU A 18 43.59 32.03 21.40
CA LEU A 18 43.03 30.85 22.05
C LEU A 18 41.50 31.00 22.09
N GLY A 19 40.83 30.09 21.41
CA GLY A 19 39.38 29.91 21.59
C GLY A 19 39.11 29.03 22.81
N LEU A 20 38.47 29.59 23.83
CA LEU A 20 38.04 28.82 24.99
C LEU A 20 36.61 28.30 24.76
N SER A 21 36.33 27.07 25.23
CA SER A 21 34.96 26.58 25.31
C SER A 21 34.14 27.44 26.28
N PRO A 22 33.00 27.98 25.87
CA PRO A 22 32.19 28.76 26.80
C PRO A 22 31.65 27.89 27.93
N ASP A 23 31.72 28.39 29.14
CA ASP A 23 30.97 27.82 30.24
C ASP A 23 29.50 28.26 30.11
N PHE A 24 28.59 27.33 30.07
CA PHE A 24 27.15 27.61 30.03
C PHE A 24 26.40 26.71 31.01
N GLU A 25 25.44 27.28 31.67
CA GLU A 25 24.48 26.55 32.52
C GLU A 25 23.24 26.24 31.71
N VAL A 26 22.85 24.95 31.65
CA VAL A 26 21.59 24.53 31.05
C VAL A 26 20.50 24.59 32.13
N SER A 27 19.62 25.56 32.01
CA SER A 27 18.46 25.70 32.90
C SER A 27 17.26 24.99 32.28
N PHE A 28 16.78 23.93 32.92
CA PHE A 28 15.55 23.23 32.57
C PHE A 28 14.29 23.86 33.18
N ASN A 29 14.42 24.99 33.89
CA ASN A 29 13.31 25.70 34.53
C ASN A 29 12.51 26.61 33.58
N ASN A 30 12.34 26.18 32.33
CA ASN A 30 11.49 26.91 31.40
C ASN A 30 10.02 26.81 31.85
N LYS A 31 9.38 27.96 32.09
CA LYS A 31 7.95 28.04 32.41
C LYS A 31 7.04 27.66 31.25
N LYS A 32 7.59 27.39 30.05
CA LYS A 32 6.81 26.88 28.92
C LYS A 32 6.77 25.35 29.02
N ALA A 33 5.57 24.81 29.22
CA ALA A 33 5.33 23.40 29.10
C ALA A 33 5.73 22.92 27.68
N ILE A 34 6.35 21.77 27.61
CA ILE A 34 6.58 21.07 26.34
C ILE A 34 5.37 20.15 26.17
N ASP A 35 4.67 20.29 25.04
CA ASP A 35 3.54 19.44 24.72
C ASP A 35 4.02 18.00 24.51
N LEU A 36 3.49 17.09 25.31
CA LEU A 36 3.67 15.65 25.13
C LEU A 36 2.48 15.14 24.33
N TYR A 37 2.75 14.67 23.11
CA TYR A 37 1.72 14.08 22.26
C TYR A 37 1.65 12.57 22.51
N GLU A 38 0.46 12.09 22.86
CA GLU A 38 0.14 10.67 22.93
C GLU A 38 -0.66 10.27 21.69
N ILE A 39 -0.22 9.22 21.01
CA ILE A 39 -0.91 8.72 19.81
C ILE A 39 -1.93 7.68 20.25
N GLU A 40 -3.20 8.03 20.11
CA GLU A 40 -4.31 7.13 20.37
C GLU A 40 -4.96 6.69 19.04
N ALA A 41 -5.33 5.41 18.96
CA ALA A 41 -6.11 4.92 17.83
C ALA A 41 -7.57 5.34 17.99
N ASP A 42 -8.11 6.07 17.02
CA ASP A 42 -9.52 6.40 16.98
C ASP A 42 -10.37 5.17 16.61
N LYS A 43 -11.67 5.24 16.90
CA LYS A 43 -12.61 4.16 16.60
C LYS A 43 -12.61 3.76 15.13
N LYS A 44 -12.48 4.73 14.24
CA LYS A 44 -12.49 4.49 12.79
C LYS A 44 -11.26 3.68 12.34
N MET A 45 -10.09 3.98 12.91
CA MET A 45 -8.86 3.23 12.64
C MET A 45 -8.99 1.79 13.15
N ILE A 46 -9.55 1.61 14.36
CA ILE A 46 -9.79 0.28 14.95
C ILE A 46 -10.76 -0.52 14.09
N ASP A 47 -11.92 0.04 13.74
CA ASP A 47 -12.94 -0.63 12.93
C ASP A 47 -12.40 -1.00 11.54
N SER A 48 -11.59 -0.12 10.93
CA SER A 48 -10.92 -0.40 9.64
C SER A 48 -9.94 -1.56 9.77
N GLN A 49 -9.15 -1.59 10.83
CA GLN A 49 -8.18 -2.66 11.06
C GLN A 49 -8.89 -4.01 11.33
N ILE A 50 -9.96 -4.02 12.10
CA ILE A 50 -10.80 -5.22 12.31
C ILE A 50 -11.34 -5.73 10.97
N THR A 51 -11.90 -4.85 10.15
CA THR A 51 -12.42 -5.21 8.82
C THR A 51 -11.33 -5.81 7.92
N ASN A 52 -10.13 -5.23 7.94
CA ASN A 52 -8.98 -5.75 7.18
C ASN A 52 -8.58 -7.15 7.66
N ILE A 53 -8.51 -7.36 8.98
CA ILE A 53 -8.21 -8.68 9.57
C ILE A 53 -9.28 -9.70 9.18
N GLN A 54 -10.57 -9.38 9.34
CA GLN A 54 -11.65 -10.27 8.94
C GLN A 54 -11.57 -10.65 7.47
N SER A 55 -11.23 -9.70 6.60
CA SER A 55 -11.06 -9.95 5.15
C SER A 55 -9.84 -10.83 4.87
N GLN A 56 -8.73 -10.59 5.55
CA GLN A 56 -7.49 -11.35 5.36
C GLN A 56 -7.62 -12.81 5.81
N TYR A 57 -8.32 -13.05 6.92
CA TYR A 57 -8.55 -14.40 7.47
C TYR A 57 -9.87 -15.02 7.03
N GLY A 58 -10.59 -14.34 6.13
CA GLY A 58 -11.82 -14.82 5.54
C GLY A 58 -11.62 -16.03 4.63
N LYS A 59 -12.73 -16.61 4.20
CA LYS A 59 -12.76 -17.75 3.26
C LYS A 59 -13.21 -17.27 1.87
N LEU A 60 -12.67 -17.88 0.83
CA LEU A 60 -13.17 -17.72 -0.53
C LEU A 60 -14.20 -18.80 -0.81
N ALA A 61 -15.39 -18.38 -1.23
CA ALA A 61 -16.46 -19.27 -1.68
C ALA A 61 -16.66 -19.09 -3.19
N SER A 62 -16.51 -20.17 -3.96
CA SER A 62 -16.72 -20.14 -5.40
C SER A 62 -18.17 -19.86 -5.74
N LYS A 63 -18.40 -19.05 -6.76
CA LYS A 63 -19.70 -18.63 -7.27
C LYS A 63 -19.83 -18.94 -8.76
N LEU A 64 -21.04 -19.01 -9.25
CA LEU A 64 -21.33 -19.31 -10.66
C LEU A 64 -21.64 -18.05 -11.49
N ASN A 65 -22.12 -17.00 -10.84
CA ASN A 65 -22.52 -15.76 -11.47
C ASN A 65 -21.68 -14.59 -10.92
N VAL A 66 -21.43 -13.62 -11.77
CA VAL A 66 -20.73 -12.39 -11.41
C VAL A 66 -21.69 -11.46 -10.70
N GLU A 67 -21.36 -11.05 -9.47
CA GLU A 67 -22.10 -10.08 -8.67
C GLU A 67 -21.19 -8.99 -8.13
N ASP A 68 -21.78 -7.88 -7.68
CA ASP A 68 -21.01 -6.78 -7.09
C ASP A 68 -20.35 -7.23 -5.79
N GLY A 69 -19.07 -6.89 -5.63
CA GLY A 69 -18.26 -7.26 -4.47
C GLY A 69 -17.53 -8.59 -4.61
N PHE A 70 -17.86 -9.41 -5.61
CA PHE A 70 -17.11 -10.64 -5.85
C PHE A 70 -15.76 -10.38 -6.52
N GLU A 71 -14.81 -11.26 -6.23
CA GLU A 71 -13.49 -11.29 -6.83
C GLU A 71 -13.52 -12.13 -8.10
N LEU A 72 -13.13 -11.53 -9.21
CA LEU A 72 -13.08 -12.16 -10.52
C LEU A 72 -11.62 -12.47 -10.84
N ASN A 73 -11.29 -13.74 -10.97
CA ASN A 73 -9.99 -14.17 -11.43
C ASN A 73 -10.06 -14.57 -12.89
N GLY A 74 -9.12 -14.10 -13.69
CA GLY A 74 -9.07 -14.42 -15.10
C GLY A 74 -7.73 -14.05 -15.73
N ILE A 75 -7.61 -14.34 -17.03
CA ILE A 75 -6.40 -14.08 -17.81
C ILE A 75 -6.69 -12.96 -18.79
N PHE A 76 -5.83 -11.94 -18.77
CA PHE A 76 -5.74 -10.93 -19.81
C PHE A 76 -4.69 -11.35 -20.85
N LYS A 77 -5.06 -11.35 -22.13
CA LYS A 77 -4.18 -11.75 -23.22
C LYS A 77 -4.23 -10.74 -24.37
N ASN A 78 -3.08 -10.31 -24.84
CA ASN A 78 -2.92 -9.53 -26.07
C ASN A 78 -1.54 -9.78 -26.68
N SER A 79 -1.51 -10.23 -27.92
CA SER A 79 -0.27 -10.58 -28.61
C SER A 79 0.54 -9.36 -29.04
N GLU A 80 -0.10 -8.22 -29.34
CA GLU A 80 0.58 -6.99 -29.77
C GLU A 80 1.29 -6.30 -28.61
N LEU A 81 0.71 -6.38 -27.41
CA LEU A 81 1.27 -5.82 -26.17
C LEU A 81 2.15 -6.83 -25.43
N GLU A 82 2.30 -8.06 -25.95
CA GLU A 82 2.98 -9.16 -25.27
C GLU A 82 2.44 -9.41 -23.85
N VAL A 83 1.12 -9.23 -23.69
CA VAL A 83 0.43 -9.42 -22.40
C VAL A 83 -0.14 -10.84 -22.33
N GLU A 84 0.24 -11.56 -21.27
CA GLU A 84 -0.44 -12.75 -20.80
C GLU A 84 -0.31 -12.77 -19.28
N ASN A 85 -1.36 -12.31 -18.59
CA ASN A 85 -1.31 -12.18 -17.14
C ASN A 85 -2.60 -12.64 -16.48
N SER A 86 -2.45 -13.55 -15.48
CA SER A 86 -3.55 -13.88 -14.58
C SER A 86 -3.69 -12.81 -13.51
N SER A 87 -4.90 -12.32 -13.32
CA SER A 87 -5.17 -11.25 -12.38
C SER A 87 -6.53 -11.40 -11.72
N THR A 88 -6.64 -10.85 -10.51
CA THR A 88 -7.87 -10.83 -9.73
C THR A 88 -8.29 -9.39 -9.49
N PHE A 89 -9.54 -9.06 -9.78
CA PHE A 89 -10.12 -7.74 -9.58
C PHE A 89 -11.60 -7.83 -9.19
N GLN A 90 -12.19 -6.71 -8.82
CA GLN A 90 -13.63 -6.58 -8.55
C GLN A 90 -14.28 -5.66 -9.58
N LEU A 91 -15.58 -5.80 -9.80
CA LEU A 91 -16.32 -4.93 -10.73
C LEU A 91 -16.16 -3.43 -10.42
N LYS A 92 -16.00 -3.08 -9.15
CA LYS A 92 -15.75 -1.69 -8.73
C LYS A 92 -14.46 -1.07 -9.30
N ASN A 93 -13.49 -1.91 -9.71
CA ASN A 93 -12.25 -1.45 -10.35
C ASN A 93 -12.45 -1.10 -11.83
N ILE A 94 -13.51 -1.65 -12.45
CA ILE A 94 -13.79 -1.48 -13.88
C ILE A 94 -14.51 -0.16 -14.15
N LYS A 95 -14.07 0.54 -15.19
CA LYS A 95 -14.64 1.78 -15.65
C LYS A 95 -15.65 1.54 -16.76
N GLY A 96 -16.74 2.29 -16.67
CA GLY A 96 -17.76 2.34 -17.71
C GLY A 96 -18.81 1.23 -17.61
N LYS A 97 -20.08 1.65 -17.69
CA LYS A 97 -21.24 0.77 -17.54
C LYS A 97 -21.26 -0.39 -18.54
N LEU A 98 -20.85 -0.13 -19.80
CA LEU A 98 -20.82 -1.16 -20.84
C LEU A 98 -19.83 -2.30 -20.52
N ASN A 99 -18.65 -1.96 -20.02
CA ASN A 99 -17.66 -2.96 -19.62
C ASN A 99 -18.16 -3.79 -18.43
N ILE A 100 -18.73 -3.12 -17.43
CA ILE A 100 -19.32 -3.77 -16.25
C ILE A 100 -20.47 -4.71 -16.66
N ASP A 101 -21.40 -4.25 -17.49
CA ASP A 101 -22.54 -5.04 -17.95
C ASP A 101 -22.10 -6.26 -18.81
N SER A 102 -21.02 -6.11 -19.58
CA SER A 102 -20.44 -7.21 -20.36
C SER A 102 -19.82 -8.26 -19.45
N ILE A 103 -19.01 -7.84 -18.47
CA ILE A 103 -18.38 -8.75 -17.51
C ILE A 103 -19.43 -9.43 -16.61
N LYS A 104 -20.49 -8.72 -16.20
CA LYS A 104 -21.58 -9.31 -15.39
C LYS A 104 -22.30 -10.47 -16.07
N LYS A 105 -22.31 -10.50 -17.40
CA LYS A 105 -22.98 -11.56 -18.18
C LYS A 105 -22.09 -12.77 -18.43
N MET A 106 -20.78 -12.65 -18.16
CA MET A 106 -19.83 -13.73 -18.39
C MET A 106 -20.07 -14.93 -17.48
N LYS A 107 -19.80 -16.09 -18.02
CA LYS A 107 -19.69 -17.35 -17.29
C LYS A 107 -18.24 -17.79 -17.22
N ILE A 108 -17.93 -18.63 -16.25
CA ILE A 108 -16.61 -19.22 -16.10
C ILE A 108 -16.23 -19.95 -17.41
N GLY A 109 -15.03 -19.66 -17.92
CA GLY A 109 -14.50 -20.17 -19.19
C GLY A 109 -14.83 -19.33 -20.41
N GLU A 110 -15.65 -18.29 -20.29
CA GLU A 110 -15.92 -17.39 -21.41
C GLU A 110 -14.85 -16.29 -21.54
N SER A 111 -14.66 -15.82 -22.78
CA SER A 111 -13.74 -14.73 -23.11
C SER A 111 -14.52 -13.57 -23.72
N ILE A 112 -14.07 -12.36 -23.41
CA ILE A 112 -14.55 -11.11 -24.05
C ILE A 112 -13.37 -10.24 -24.45
N VAL A 113 -13.56 -9.41 -25.47
CA VAL A 113 -12.56 -8.43 -25.89
C VAL A 113 -12.92 -7.06 -25.27
N LEU A 114 -11.95 -6.48 -24.57
CA LEU A 114 -12.08 -5.21 -23.88
C LEU A 114 -11.02 -4.23 -24.40
N LYS A 115 -11.38 -2.96 -24.49
CA LYS A 115 -10.42 -1.89 -24.85
C LYS A 115 -9.62 -1.49 -23.62
N THR A 116 -8.29 -1.43 -23.74
CA THR A 116 -7.42 -1.01 -22.62
C THR A 116 -7.68 0.42 -22.17
N LYS A 117 -8.05 1.31 -23.13
CA LYS A 117 -8.36 2.71 -22.81
C LYS A 117 -9.59 2.82 -21.93
N GLY A 118 -9.36 3.23 -20.68
CA GLY A 118 -10.44 3.44 -19.72
C GLY A 118 -11.13 2.13 -19.30
N LEU A 119 -10.38 1.04 -19.24
CA LEU A 119 -10.88 -0.24 -18.73
C LEU A 119 -11.02 -0.22 -17.20
N PHE A 120 -10.03 0.32 -16.52
CA PHE A 120 -10.03 0.48 -15.07
C PHE A 120 -10.27 1.94 -14.67
N ASN A 121 -10.68 2.16 -13.43
CA ASN A 121 -10.89 3.50 -12.88
C ASN A 121 -9.56 4.26 -12.78
N GLU A 122 -8.51 3.57 -12.34
CA GLU A 122 -7.16 4.11 -12.19
C GLU A 122 -6.21 3.53 -13.27
N GLU A 123 -5.33 4.37 -13.80
CA GLU A 123 -4.32 3.91 -14.78
C GLU A 123 -3.29 2.96 -14.15
N SER A 124 -3.03 3.11 -12.86
CA SER A 124 -2.21 2.20 -12.08
C SER A 124 -2.78 0.78 -12.05
N ASP A 125 -4.11 0.65 -11.96
CA ASP A 125 -4.79 -0.65 -12.00
C ASP A 125 -4.61 -1.32 -13.36
N LEU A 126 -4.71 -0.55 -14.46
CA LEU A 126 -4.46 -1.09 -15.80
C LEU A 126 -3.04 -1.67 -15.91
N THR A 127 -2.04 -0.89 -15.49
CA THR A 127 -0.63 -1.31 -15.51
C THR A 127 -0.40 -2.54 -14.63
N PHE A 128 -1.01 -2.58 -13.46
CA PHE A 128 -0.89 -3.69 -12.51
C PHE A 128 -1.54 -4.98 -13.05
N HIS A 129 -2.81 -4.89 -13.49
CA HIS A 129 -3.57 -6.07 -13.92
C HIS A 129 -3.09 -6.65 -15.25
N LEU A 130 -2.60 -5.82 -16.17
CA LEU A 130 -2.06 -6.25 -17.45
C LEU A 130 -0.53 -6.45 -17.44
N LYS A 131 0.16 -6.07 -16.37
CA LYS A 131 1.64 -6.03 -16.29
C LYS A 131 2.29 -5.26 -17.43
N LEU A 132 1.73 -4.11 -17.77
CA LEU A 132 2.28 -3.24 -18.80
C LEU A 132 3.63 -2.67 -18.38
N ASN A 133 4.56 -2.58 -19.33
CA ASN A 133 5.86 -1.94 -19.14
C ASN A 133 5.86 -0.49 -19.65
N GLU A 134 6.96 0.23 -19.45
CA GLU A 134 7.11 1.63 -19.88
C GLU A 134 6.90 1.84 -21.39
N ASN A 135 7.18 0.82 -22.20
CA ASN A 135 7.09 0.94 -23.67
C ASN A 135 5.66 0.76 -24.18
N ASN A 136 4.84 0.00 -23.49
CA ASN A 136 3.49 -0.38 -23.96
C ASN A 136 2.34 0.20 -23.10
N LYS A 137 2.63 0.83 -21.95
CA LYS A 137 1.60 1.37 -21.06
C LYS A 137 0.67 2.41 -21.69
N ASN A 138 1.14 3.14 -22.72
CA ASN A 138 0.37 4.15 -23.43
C ASN A 138 -0.26 3.66 -24.75
N GLN A 139 -0.05 2.40 -25.09
CA GLN A 139 -0.64 1.84 -26.30
C GLN A 139 -2.10 1.48 -26.04
N ILE A 140 -2.98 1.97 -26.89
CA ILE A 140 -4.40 1.63 -26.87
C ILE A 140 -4.57 0.40 -27.76
N SER A 141 -4.96 -0.69 -27.18
CA SER A 141 -5.20 -1.95 -27.87
C SER A 141 -6.41 -2.67 -27.30
N ASP A 142 -6.90 -3.65 -28.02
CA ASP A 142 -7.90 -4.56 -27.51
C ASP A 142 -7.22 -5.66 -26.70
N VAL A 143 -7.79 -6.04 -25.58
CA VAL A 143 -7.30 -7.12 -24.71
C VAL A 143 -8.39 -8.15 -24.54
N GLU A 144 -8.07 -9.42 -24.74
CA GLU A 144 -8.95 -10.54 -24.45
C GLU A 144 -8.88 -10.86 -22.97
N PHE A 145 -10.04 -10.90 -22.32
CA PHE A 145 -10.17 -11.30 -20.92
C PHE A 145 -10.96 -12.62 -20.85
N THR A 146 -10.36 -13.65 -20.29
CA THR A 146 -10.99 -14.94 -20.02
C THR A 146 -11.27 -15.08 -18.55
N LEU A 147 -12.53 -15.28 -18.16
CA LEU A 147 -12.96 -15.44 -16.78
C LEU A 147 -12.74 -16.88 -16.31
N ASN A 148 -11.88 -17.11 -15.32
CA ASN A 148 -11.57 -18.45 -14.82
C ASN A 148 -12.32 -18.80 -13.55
N GLU A 149 -12.43 -17.82 -12.60
CA GLU A 149 -13.06 -18.05 -11.31
C GLU A 149 -13.84 -16.83 -10.85
N ILE A 150 -14.89 -17.10 -10.11
CA ILE A 150 -15.69 -16.10 -9.42
C ILE A 150 -15.73 -16.49 -7.95
N ASN A 151 -15.25 -15.64 -7.07
CA ASN A 151 -15.15 -15.92 -5.65
C ASN A 151 -15.80 -14.81 -4.82
N GLU A 152 -16.60 -15.19 -3.84
CA GLU A 152 -17.03 -14.31 -2.76
C GLU A 152 -16.06 -14.43 -1.59
N ARG A 153 -15.54 -13.30 -1.12
CA ARG A 153 -14.75 -13.26 0.11
C ARG A 153 -15.68 -13.12 1.31
N ILE A 154 -15.83 -14.21 2.04
CA ILE A 154 -16.62 -14.25 3.28
C ILE A 154 -15.68 -13.85 4.43
N PRO A 155 -15.91 -12.68 5.08
CA PRO A 155 -15.06 -12.25 6.19
C PRO A 155 -15.05 -13.28 7.32
N ALA A 156 -13.92 -13.42 8.01
CA ALA A 156 -13.82 -14.24 9.19
C ALA A 156 -14.71 -13.71 10.31
N TYR A 157 -15.29 -14.61 11.11
CA TYR A 157 -15.98 -14.21 12.33
C TYR A 157 -14.99 -13.77 13.39
N LEU A 158 -15.41 -12.80 14.21
CA LEU A 158 -14.64 -12.35 15.38
C LEU A 158 -14.91 -13.33 16.54
N ASP A 159 -14.27 -14.47 16.47
CA ASP A 159 -14.44 -15.55 17.43
C ASP A 159 -13.09 -15.95 18.06
N GLN A 160 -13.15 -16.88 19.02
CA GLN A 160 -11.96 -17.35 19.72
C GLN A 160 -10.92 -17.98 18.79
N ASP A 161 -11.37 -18.66 17.72
CA ASP A 161 -10.47 -19.28 16.75
C ASP A 161 -9.63 -18.24 16.00
N LEU A 162 -10.23 -17.11 15.64
CA LEU A 162 -9.52 -15.99 15.02
C LEU A 162 -8.56 -15.33 16.03
N PHE A 163 -9.00 -15.10 17.26
CA PHE A 163 -8.16 -14.49 18.28
C PHE A 163 -6.96 -15.40 18.61
N ASP A 164 -7.17 -16.70 18.73
CA ASP A 164 -6.11 -17.66 18.99
C ASP A 164 -5.08 -17.72 17.86
N LYS A 165 -5.50 -17.56 16.60
CA LYS A 165 -4.60 -17.50 15.45
C LYS A 165 -3.76 -16.21 15.40
N LEU A 166 -4.34 -15.08 15.80
CA LEU A 166 -3.68 -13.77 15.74
C LEU A 166 -2.75 -13.54 16.93
N PHE A 167 -3.20 -13.85 18.13
CA PHE A 167 -2.54 -13.44 19.36
C PHE A 167 -1.98 -14.63 20.18
N GLY A 168 -2.34 -15.84 19.79
CA GLY A 168 -1.99 -17.07 20.52
C GLY A 168 -3.09 -17.50 21.49
N LYS A 169 -3.16 -18.81 21.70
CA LYS A 169 -4.26 -19.50 22.40
C LYS A 169 -4.60 -18.88 23.76
N GLY A 170 -5.83 -18.44 23.90
CA GLY A 170 -6.42 -17.94 25.15
C GLY A 170 -5.89 -16.61 25.66
N LYS A 171 -5.11 -15.87 24.85
CA LYS A 171 -4.55 -14.56 25.26
C LYS A 171 -5.58 -13.44 25.20
N ILE A 172 -6.46 -13.47 24.22
CA ILE A 172 -7.53 -12.48 24.01
C ILE A 172 -8.85 -13.23 23.91
N LYS A 173 -9.88 -12.73 24.57
CA LYS A 173 -11.21 -13.36 24.65
C LYS A 173 -12.32 -12.51 24.07
N SER A 174 -12.04 -11.24 23.79
CA SER A 174 -13.04 -10.31 23.25
C SER A 174 -12.41 -9.26 22.37
N VAL A 175 -13.21 -8.60 21.55
CA VAL A 175 -12.81 -7.48 20.66
C VAL A 175 -12.35 -6.24 21.44
N THR A 176 -12.68 -6.16 22.72
CA THR A 176 -12.38 -5.01 23.58
C THR A 176 -11.10 -5.17 24.40
N GLU A 177 -10.47 -6.33 24.33
CA GLU A 177 -9.15 -6.60 24.92
C GLU A 177 -8.03 -6.30 23.94
#